data_73f751ded09f3a253530b0b892188d87
#
_entry.id   73f751ded09f3a253530b0b892188d87
#
_cell.length_a   1.000
_cell.length_b   1.000
_cell.length_c   1.000
_cell.angle_alpha   90.00
_cell.angle_beta   90.00
_cell.angle_gamma   90.00
#
_symmetry.space_group_name_H-M   'P 1'
#
loop_
_entity.id
_entity.type
_entity.pdbx_description
1 polymer ?
#
loop_
_entity_poly.entity_id
_entity_poly.type
_entity_poly.pdbx_seq_one_letter_code
_entity_poly.pdbx_strand_id
1 'polypeptide(L)'
;PFTLYSFVIDDFAMMGQEGDKGMVRRDLSGNTYTQAQFDSILPMFYVRQLMADERFPDTINGVPVTPRLVQMENFNFRTVPSDINAPRIGLYPLLESMSGRVDLKMPGDVFRITDTGIEFVTIASNTIDHEKSSRFTEAMKKKGFVFPALEISGNPTTRKDYDEGYMLLDANRHLFHLKQVKDRPY
;
A
#
# COMPACT_ATOMS: atom_id res chain seq x y z
N PRO A 1 -6.74 -17.94 2.00
CA PRO A 1 -5.73 -18.55 2.86
C PRO A 1 -4.61 -17.56 3.13
N PHE A 2 -4.00 -17.63 4.30
CA PHE A 2 -2.74 -16.94 4.55
C PHE A 2 -1.67 -17.93 5.00
N THR A 3 -0.41 -17.57 4.78
CA THR A 3 0.75 -18.37 5.11
C THR A 3 1.76 -17.50 5.83
N LEU A 4 2.24 -17.96 6.99
CA LEU A 4 3.26 -17.30 7.80
C LEU A 4 4.35 -18.31 8.15
N TYR A 5 5.60 -17.86 8.16
CA TYR A 5 6.69 -18.66 8.68
C TYR A 5 6.68 -18.61 10.21
N SER A 6 6.77 -19.77 10.83
CA SER A 6 6.85 -19.95 12.28
C SER A 6 8.23 -20.41 12.69
N PHE A 7 8.94 -19.60 13.48
CA PHE A 7 10.21 -20.07 14.05
C PHE A 7 10.05 -21.09 15.17
N VAL A 8 8.83 -21.28 15.69
CA VAL A 8 8.56 -22.26 16.75
C VAL A 8 8.62 -23.66 16.21
N ILE A 9 8.13 -23.87 14.98
CA ILE A 9 8.12 -25.18 14.31
C ILE A 9 9.13 -25.25 13.15
N ASP A 10 9.84 -24.16 12.86
CA ASP A 10 10.77 -24.02 11.74
C ASP A 10 10.13 -24.39 10.39
N ASP A 11 8.86 -24.03 10.19
CA ASP A 11 8.08 -24.35 9.00
C ASP A 11 7.02 -23.27 8.73
N PHE A 12 6.37 -23.35 7.57
CA PHE A 12 5.26 -22.44 7.23
C PHE A 12 3.93 -22.93 7.80
N ALA A 13 3.31 -22.10 8.62
CA ALA A 13 1.97 -22.29 9.15
C ALA A 13 0.94 -21.65 8.21
N MET A 14 -0.04 -22.42 7.79
CA MET A 14 -1.07 -22.02 6.83
C MET A 14 -2.47 -22.11 7.44
N MET A 15 -3.31 -21.13 7.13
CA MET A 15 -4.72 -21.14 7.47
C MET A 15 -5.56 -20.81 6.26
N GLY A 16 -6.59 -21.59 6.01
CA GLY A 16 -7.50 -21.37 4.89
C GLY A 16 -8.79 -22.16 5.02
N GLN A 17 -9.78 -21.75 4.25
CA GLN A 17 -11.04 -22.50 4.17
C GLN A 17 -10.87 -23.64 3.15
N GLU A 18 -11.25 -24.85 3.55
CA GLU A 18 -11.14 -26.04 2.72
C GLU A 18 -12.53 -26.68 2.54
N GLY A 19 -13.25 -26.21 1.54
CA GLY A 19 -14.59 -26.70 1.19
C GLY A 19 -15.52 -26.73 2.42
N ASP A 20 -16.18 -27.89 2.62
CA ASP A 20 -17.13 -28.10 3.71
C ASP A 20 -16.45 -28.33 5.07
N LYS A 21 -15.12 -28.50 5.13
CA LYS A 21 -14.38 -28.71 6.37
C LYS A 21 -14.20 -27.43 7.19
N GLY A 22 -14.56 -26.28 6.64
CA GLY A 22 -14.39 -25.00 7.30
C GLY A 22 -12.94 -24.52 7.33
N MET A 23 -12.56 -23.83 8.41
CA MET A 23 -11.23 -23.25 8.56
C MET A 23 -10.22 -24.32 9.00
N VAL A 24 -9.29 -24.66 8.12
CA VAL A 24 -8.21 -25.62 8.37
C VAL A 24 -6.90 -24.89 8.66
N ARG A 25 -6.16 -25.37 9.66
CA ARG A 25 -4.86 -24.86 10.09
C ARG A 25 -3.86 -25.99 10.01
N ARG A 26 -2.79 -25.78 9.23
CA ARG A 26 -1.77 -26.80 8.99
C ARG A 26 -0.39 -26.19 8.74
N ASP A 27 0.65 -27.01 8.82
CA ASP A 27 1.98 -26.67 8.31
C ASP A 27 2.23 -27.29 6.91
N LEU A 28 3.40 -27.04 6.32
CA LEU A 28 3.79 -27.68 5.06
C LEU A 28 4.04 -29.17 5.21
N SER A 29 4.42 -29.62 6.40
CA SER A 29 4.64 -31.04 6.71
C SER A 29 3.33 -31.83 6.84
N GLY A 30 2.17 -31.15 6.79
CA GLY A 30 0.83 -31.74 6.82
C GLY A 30 0.24 -31.93 8.21
N ASN A 31 0.90 -31.47 9.29
CA ASN A 31 0.32 -31.50 10.61
C ASN A 31 -0.84 -30.49 10.70
N THR A 32 -1.87 -30.85 11.42
CA THR A 32 -3.05 -30.01 11.65
C THR A 32 -3.10 -29.51 13.08
N TYR A 33 -3.61 -28.29 13.26
CA TYR A 33 -3.60 -27.57 14.54
C TYR A 33 -5.01 -27.15 14.95
N THR A 34 -5.29 -27.24 16.24
CA THR A 34 -6.42 -26.51 16.84
C THR A 34 -6.13 -25.00 16.81
N GLN A 35 -7.16 -24.18 17.08
CA GLN A 35 -6.97 -22.72 17.17
C GLN A 35 -5.87 -22.37 18.19
N ALA A 36 -5.98 -22.89 19.40
CA ALA A 36 -5.05 -22.59 20.48
C ALA A 36 -3.60 -23.05 20.19
N GLN A 37 -3.43 -24.19 19.52
CA GLN A 37 -2.11 -24.64 19.07
C GLN A 37 -1.55 -23.75 17.97
N PHE A 38 -2.39 -23.35 17.02
CA PHE A 38 -1.98 -22.47 15.93
C PHE A 38 -1.56 -21.08 16.42
N ASP A 39 -2.28 -20.53 17.38
CA ASP A 39 -1.90 -19.26 18.00
C ASP A 39 -0.53 -19.38 18.71
N SER A 40 -0.26 -20.49 19.37
CA SER A 40 0.98 -20.72 20.12
C SER A 40 2.21 -20.92 19.21
N ILE A 41 2.05 -21.45 17.99
CA ILE A 41 3.16 -21.56 17.05
C ILE A 41 3.43 -20.27 16.28
N LEU A 42 2.58 -19.25 16.41
CA LEU A 42 2.73 -17.93 15.77
C LEU A 42 2.69 -16.80 16.82
N PRO A 43 3.51 -16.83 17.87
CA PRO A 43 3.41 -15.91 19.00
C PRO A 43 3.61 -14.44 18.62
N MET A 44 4.40 -14.15 17.58
CA MET A 44 4.60 -12.78 17.08
C MET A 44 3.37 -12.22 16.37
N PHE A 45 2.54 -13.08 15.79
CA PHE A 45 1.32 -12.67 15.10
C PHE A 45 0.11 -12.57 16.06
N TYR A 46 0.01 -13.51 16.99
CA TYR A 46 -1.11 -13.59 17.95
C TYR A 46 -0.78 -13.01 19.34
N VAL A 47 0.13 -12.05 19.43
CA VAL A 47 0.56 -11.43 20.71
C VAL A 47 -0.62 -11.07 21.62
N ARG A 48 -1.61 -10.35 21.07
CA ARG A 48 -2.76 -9.88 21.86
C ARG A 48 -3.62 -11.03 22.39
N GLN A 49 -3.84 -12.04 21.55
CA GLN A 49 -4.64 -13.20 21.94
C GLN A 49 -3.92 -14.03 23.01
N LEU A 50 -2.64 -14.30 22.81
CA LEU A 50 -1.84 -15.06 23.74
C LEU A 50 -1.69 -14.35 25.10
N MET A 51 -1.62 -13.02 25.08
CA MET A 51 -1.64 -12.23 26.32
C MET A 51 -3.00 -12.32 27.04
N ALA A 52 -4.11 -12.21 26.31
CA ALA A 52 -5.45 -12.30 26.90
C ALA A 52 -5.72 -13.67 27.51
N ASP A 53 -5.15 -14.71 26.92
CA ASP A 53 -5.29 -16.10 27.37
C ASP A 53 -4.21 -16.51 28.40
N GLU A 54 -3.33 -15.59 28.83
CA GLU A 54 -2.17 -15.85 29.71
C GLU A 54 -1.23 -16.94 29.17
N ARG A 55 -1.11 -17.07 27.85
CA ARG A 55 -0.32 -18.09 27.15
C ARG A 55 0.87 -17.50 26.35
N PHE A 56 1.16 -16.21 26.54
CA PHE A 56 2.30 -15.59 25.85
C PHE A 56 3.60 -16.21 26.40
N PRO A 57 4.51 -16.69 25.51
CA PRO A 57 5.71 -17.37 25.95
C PRO A 57 6.73 -16.40 26.55
N ASP A 58 7.47 -16.87 27.57
CA ASP A 58 8.58 -16.11 28.17
C ASP A 58 9.83 -16.10 27.29
N THR A 59 9.92 -17.06 26.35
CA THR A 59 11.05 -17.18 25.42
C THR A 59 10.57 -17.61 24.04
N ILE A 60 11.24 -17.09 22.99
CA ILE A 60 11.06 -17.55 21.61
C ILE A 60 12.44 -17.94 21.08
N ASN A 61 12.61 -19.19 20.65
CA ASN A 61 13.91 -19.76 20.21
C ASN A 61 15.04 -19.49 21.21
N GLY A 62 14.75 -19.64 22.50
CA GLY A 62 15.71 -19.43 23.58
C GLY A 62 16.04 -17.96 23.89
N VAL A 63 15.43 -17.02 23.17
CA VAL A 63 15.56 -15.59 23.45
C VAL A 63 14.44 -15.16 24.39
N PRO A 64 14.76 -14.57 25.56
CA PRO A 64 13.75 -14.02 26.45
C PRO A 64 12.94 -12.91 25.75
N VAL A 65 11.61 -12.98 25.83
CA VAL A 65 10.73 -12.01 25.22
C VAL A 65 9.70 -11.50 26.23
N THR A 66 9.30 -10.26 26.06
CA THR A 66 8.16 -9.70 26.77
C THR A 66 7.16 -9.16 25.76
N PRO A 67 5.85 -9.12 26.07
CA PRO A 67 4.86 -8.53 25.19
C PRO A 67 5.21 -7.10 24.74
N ARG A 68 5.78 -6.31 25.66
CA ARG A 68 6.21 -4.95 25.38
C ARG A 68 7.36 -4.90 24.36
N LEU A 69 8.37 -5.76 24.55
CA LEU A 69 9.52 -5.84 23.63
C LEU A 69 9.03 -6.20 22.21
N VAL A 70 8.19 -7.22 22.12
CA VAL A 70 7.62 -7.65 20.84
C VAL A 70 6.82 -6.54 20.15
N GLN A 71 6.00 -5.78 20.89
CA GLN A 71 5.24 -4.67 20.31
C GLN A 71 6.12 -3.52 19.82
N MET A 72 7.25 -3.26 20.48
CA MET A 72 8.16 -2.18 20.12
C MET A 72 9.11 -2.54 18.97
N GLU A 73 9.55 -3.79 18.90
CA GLU A 73 10.61 -4.24 17.98
C GLU A 73 10.10 -5.16 16.87
N ASN A 74 8.77 -5.42 16.82
CA ASN A 74 8.21 -6.28 15.79
C ASN A 74 8.22 -5.59 14.43
N PHE A 75 8.87 -6.22 13.46
CA PHE A 75 8.77 -5.87 12.05
C PHE A 75 7.82 -6.84 11.34
N ASN A 76 6.75 -6.32 10.74
CA ASN A 76 5.79 -7.12 10.01
C ASN A 76 5.90 -6.83 8.51
N PHE A 77 6.31 -7.83 7.74
CA PHE A 77 6.31 -7.80 6.28
C PHE A 77 5.13 -8.64 5.77
N ARG A 78 4.31 -8.04 4.91
CA ARG A 78 3.20 -8.73 4.26
C ARG A 78 3.27 -8.50 2.76
N THR A 79 3.16 -9.57 1.99
CA THR A 79 2.99 -9.53 0.54
C THR A 79 1.97 -10.58 0.11
N VAL A 80 1.33 -10.35 -1.01
CA VAL A 80 0.42 -11.32 -1.64
C VAL A 80 0.85 -11.52 -3.09
N PRO A 81 0.52 -12.66 -3.73
CA PRO A 81 0.93 -12.92 -5.12
C PRO A 81 0.54 -11.82 -6.10
N SER A 82 -0.58 -11.15 -5.88
CA SER A 82 -1.01 -10.01 -6.69
C SER A 82 -0.08 -8.80 -6.62
N ASP A 83 0.67 -8.63 -5.53
CA ASP A 83 1.63 -7.52 -5.40
C ASP A 83 2.83 -7.71 -6.33
N ILE A 84 3.14 -8.98 -6.68
CA ILE A 84 4.24 -9.34 -7.57
C ILE A 84 3.79 -9.32 -9.03
N ASN A 85 2.58 -9.84 -9.30
CA ASN A 85 2.09 -10.10 -10.65
C ASN A 85 1.10 -9.04 -11.17
N ALA A 86 0.56 -8.17 -10.30
CA ALA A 86 -0.32 -7.11 -10.75
C ALA A 86 0.46 -6.09 -11.58
N PRO A 87 0.00 -5.77 -12.79
CA PRO A 87 0.58 -4.65 -13.52
C PRO A 87 0.41 -3.40 -12.64
N ARG A 88 1.50 -2.73 -12.34
CA ARG A 88 1.46 -1.43 -11.66
C ARG A 88 0.89 -0.41 -12.63
N ILE A 89 -0.43 -0.31 -12.68
CA ILE A 89 -1.10 0.79 -13.38
C ILE A 89 -0.96 1.99 -12.46
N GLY A 90 -0.06 2.89 -12.81
CA GLY A 90 0.13 4.14 -12.09
C GLY A 90 -1.06 5.07 -12.34
N LEU A 91 -2.11 4.92 -11.57
CA LEU A 91 -3.24 5.85 -11.53
C LEU A 91 -3.19 6.60 -10.20
N TYR A 92 -3.13 7.92 -10.27
CA TYR A 92 -2.88 8.79 -9.14
C TYR A 92 -3.98 9.85 -9.02
N PRO A 93 -4.58 10.06 -7.83
CA PRO A 93 -5.48 11.20 -7.61
C PRO A 93 -4.66 12.48 -7.46
N LEU A 94 -4.95 13.54 -8.20
CA LEU A 94 -4.36 14.85 -8.00
C LEU A 94 -5.35 15.75 -7.27
N LEU A 95 -5.12 15.94 -5.97
CA LEU A 95 -6.01 16.76 -5.14
C LEU A 95 -5.76 18.24 -5.41
N GLU A 96 -6.76 19.08 -5.11
CA GLU A 96 -6.58 20.54 -5.09
C GLU A 96 -5.60 20.93 -3.99
N SER A 97 -4.52 21.64 -4.36
CA SER A 97 -3.52 22.07 -3.39
C SER A 97 -4.07 23.02 -2.34
N MET A 98 -5.07 23.85 -2.69
CA MET A 98 -5.70 24.80 -1.79
C MET A 98 -7.21 24.74 -1.95
N SER A 99 -7.89 23.94 -1.14
CA SER A 99 -9.35 23.79 -1.23
C SER A 99 -10.13 24.95 -0.62
N GLY A 100 -9.51 25.76 0.24
CA GLY A 100 -10.20 26.77 1.05
C GLY A 100 -11.17 26.18 2.07
N ARG A 101 -11.07 24.88 2.35
CA ARG A 101 -11.88 24.11 3.29
C ARG A 101 -10.98 23.48 4.36
N VAL A 102 -11.61 22.98 5.43
CA VAL A 102 -10.90 22.21 6.47
C VAL A 102 -10.41 20.88 5.93
N ASP A 103 -11.16 20.27 5.00
CA ASP A 103 -10.83 18.97 4.40
C ASP A 103 -10.71 19.07 2.88
N LEU A 104 -9.74 18.34 2.33
CA LEU A 104 -9.61 18.14 0.90
C LEU A 104 -10.68 17.18 0.40
N LYS A 105 -11.13 17.37 -0.84
CA LYS A 105 -12.02 16.42 -1.52
C LYS A 105 -11.21 15.52 -2.43
N MET A 106 -11.59 14.25 -2.47
CA MET A 106 -11.12 13.38 -3.55
C MET A 106 -11.59 13.91 -4.89
N PRO A 107 -10.70 14.00 -5.90
CA PRO A 107 -11.07 14.41 -7.25
C PRO A 107 -11.96 13.37 -7.91
N GLY A 108 -12.77 13.80 -8.87
CA GLY A 108 -13.57 12.91 -9.71
C GLY A 108 -12.77 12.23 -10.83
N ASP A 109 -11.48 12.49 -10.89
CA ASP A 109 -10.55 11.95 -11.87
C ASP A 109 -9.26 11.44 -11.20
N VAL A 110 -8.52 10.63 -11.96
CA VAL A 110 -7.16 10.19 -11.64
C VAL A 110 -6.28 10.43 -12.86
N PHE A 111 -5.00 10.61 -12.65
CA PHE A 111 -4.06 10.76 -13.76
C PHE A 111 -3.10 9.58 -13.88
N ARG A 112 -2.59 9.40 -15.07
CA ARG A 112 -1.42 8.57 -15.37
C ARG A 112 -0.45 9.34 -16.25
N ILE A 113 0.84 9.00 -16.15
CA ILE A 113 1.86 9.56 -17.05
C ILE A 113 2.18 8.51 -18.10
N THR A 114 2.13 8.94 -19.35
CA THR A 114 2.45 8.13 -20.54
C THR A 114 3.83 8.56 -21.07
N ASP A 115 4.29 7.89 -22.13
CA ASP A 115 5.55 8.22 -22.80
C ASP A 115 5.57 9.62 -23.43
N THR A 116 4.40 10.24 -23.62
CA THR A 116 4.28 11.50 -24.36
C THR A 116 3.55 12.62 -23.62
N GLY A 117 2.90 12.30 -22.50
CA GLY A 117 2.07 13.25 -21.77
C GLY A 117 1.51 12.74 -20.47
N ILE A 118 0.62 13.52 -19.87
CA ILE A 118 -0.20 13.15 -18.73
C ILE A 118 -1.65 12.99 -19.20
N GLU A 119 -2.32 11.94 -18.78
CA GLU A 119 -3.73 11.68 -19.09
C GLU A 119 -4.56 11.67 -17.82
N PHE A 120 -5.62 12.44 -17.80
CA PHE A 120 -6.63 12.42 -16.74
C PHE A 120 -7.80 11.53 -17.17
N VAL A 121 -8.19 10.62 -16.30
CA VAL A 121 -9.29 9.66 -16.52
C VAL A 121 -10.40 9.98 -15.53
N THR A 122 -11.56 10.34 -16.04
CA THR A 122 -12.76 10.57 -15.22
C THR A 122 -13.25 9.25 -14.64
N ILE A 123 -13.35 9.15 -13.32
CA ILE A 123 -13.67 7.90 -12.61
C ILE A 123 -15.09 7.42 -12.98
N ALA A 124 -16.07 8.33 -13.02
CA ALA A 124 -17.47 7.98 -13.23
C ALA A 124 -17.76 7.38 -14.62
N SER A 125 -17.07 7.86 -15.66
CA SER A 125 -17.28 7.44 -17.05
C SER A 125 -16.20 6.50 -17.58
N ASN A 126 -15.07 6.41 -16.87
CA ASN A 126 -13.85 5.71 -17.31
C ASN A 126 -13.36 6.21 -18.70
N THR A 127 -13.45 7.51 -18.91
CA THR A 127 -13.06 8.18 -20.17
C THR A 127 -11.94 9.18 -19.91
N ILE A 128 -11.10 9.40 -20.92
CA ILE A 128 -10.03 10.40 -20.85
C ILE A 128 -10.63 11.81 -21.01
N ASP A 129 -10.29 12.70 -20.08
CA ASP A 129 -10.50 14.14 -20.22
C ASP A 129 -9.36 14.71 -21.08
N HIS A 130 -9.60 14.83 -22.37
CA HIS A 130 -8.62 15.29 -23.35
C HIS A 130 -8.23 16.76 -23.13
N GLU A 131 -9.16 17.60 -22.68
CA GLU A 131 -8.88 19.03 -22.47
C GLU A 131 -7.94 19.22 -21.28
N LYS A 132 -8.26 18.62 -20.14
CA LYS A 132 -7.41 18.66 -18.94
C LYS A 132 -6.04 18.03 -19.22
N SER A 133 -6.03 16.87 -19.89
CA SER A 133 -4.80 16.14 -20.24
C SER A 133 -3.87 16.98 -21.12
N SER A 134 -4.39 17.63 -22.17
CA SER A 134 -3.61 18.51 -23.04
C SER A 134 -3.06 19.70 -22.28
N ARG A 135 -3.89 20.38 -21.50
CA ARG A 135 -3.52 21.54 -20.69
C ARG A 135 -2.36 21.25 -19.73
N PHE A 136 -2.42 20.11 -19.05
CA PHE A 136 -1.35 19.70 -18.12
C PHE A 136 -0.09 19.25 -18.87
N THR A 137 -0.23 18.49 -19.96
CA THR A 137 0.91 18.06 -20.79
C THR A 137 1.67 19.25 -21.34
N GLU A 138 0.97 20.25 -21.89
CA GLU A 138 1.58 21.46 -22.43
C GLU A 138 2.29 22.28 -21.34
N ALA A 139 1.67 22.40 -20.15
CA ALA A 139 2.28 23.11 -19.04
C ALA A 139 3.57 22.41 -18.55
N MET A 140 3.57 21.08 -18.47
CA MET A 140 4.75 20.30 -18.09
C MET A 140 5.87 20.48 -19.13
N LYS A 141 5.57 20.35 -20.43
CA LYS A 141 6.53 20.58 -21.51
C LYS A 141 7.09 22.00 -21.50
N LYS A 142 6.24 23.00 -21.28
CA LYS A 142 6.66 24.40 -21.17
C LYS A 142 7.63 24.64 -20.01
N LYS A 143 7.51 23.87 -18.92
CA LYS A 143 8.44 23.90 -17.78
C LYS A 143 9.71 23.08 -18.01
N GLY A 144 9.83 22.41 -19.15
CA GLY A 144 11.00 21.61 -19.52
C GLY A 144 10.94 20.14 -19.12
N PHE A 145 9.76 19.65 -18.69
CA PHE A 145 9.59 18.23 -18.36
C PHE A 145 9.72 17.35 -19.62
N VAL A 146 10.57 16.35 -19.55
CA VAL A 146 10.81 15.38 -20.63
C VAL A 146 10.15 14.05 -20.25
N PHE A 147 9.13 13.66 -21.00
CA PHE A 147 8.43 12.39 -20.80
C PHE A 147 9.27 11.18 -21.25
N PRO A 148 9.04 9.97 -20.64
CA PRO A 148 8.13 9.69 -19.54
C PRO A 148 8.66 10.13 -18.17
N ALA A 149 7.83 10.06 -17.12
CA ALA A 149 8.32 10.11 -15.76
C ALA A 149 8.98 8.77 -15.41
N LEU A 150 10.19 8.83 -14.86
CA LEU A 150 10.90 7.65 -14.34
C LEU A 150 10.39 7.26 -12.96
N GLU A 151 10.06 8.25 -12.15
CA GLU A 151 9.54 8.04 -10.79
C GLU A 151 8.45 9.06 -10.47
N ILE A 152 7.49 8.62 -9.66
CA ILE A 152 6.41 9.45 -9.12
C ILE A 152 6.34 9.20 -7.63
N SER A 153 6.39 10.26 -6.84
CA SER A 153 6.25 10.19 -5.38
C SER A 153 5.27 11.23 -4.89
N GLY A 154 4.34 10.83 -4.04
CA GLY A 154 3.35 11.71 -3.44
C GLY A 154 2.63 11.02 -2.29
N ASN A 155 1.91 11.79 -1.50
CA ASN A 155 1.12 11.27 -0.39
C ASN A 155 -0.29 11.88 -0.41
N PRO A 156 -1.11 11.53 -1.44
CA PRO A 156 -2.46 12.08 -1.56
C PRO A 156 -3.36 11.53 -0.45
N THR A 157 -3.91 12.44 0.34
CA THR A 157 -4.89 12.11 1.36
C THR A 157 -5.81 13.28 1.63
N THR A 158 -7.09 13.00 1.84
CA THR A 158 -8.08 14.02 2.20
C THR A 158 -8.00 14.50 3.65
N ARG A 159 -7.12 13.89 4.46
CA ARG A 159 -6.95 14.22 5.88
C ARG A 159 -6.01 15.40 6.14
N LYS A 160 -5.55 16.07 5.09
CA LYS A 160 -4.69 17.25 5.15
C LYS A 160 -5.48 18.51 4.85
N ASP A 161 -5.00 19.65 5.34
CA ASP A 161 -5.57 20.97 5.05
C ASP A 161 -5.24 21.43 3.63
N TYR A 162 -4.13 20.94 3.07
CA TYR A 162 -3.68 21.19 1.70
C TYR A 162 -2.93 19.96 1.16
N ASP A 163 -2.83 19.85 -0.16
CA ASP A 163 -2.04 18.79 -0.81
C ASP A 163 -0.77 19.33 -1.45
N GLU A 164 0.34 18.66 -1.21
CA GLU A 164 1.62 19.01 -1.81
C GLU A 164 1.72 18.57 -3.28
N GLY A 165 0.81 17.69 -3.73
CA GLY A 165 0.89 17.09 -5.05
C GLY A 165 1.94 15.99 -5.14
N TYR A 166 2.65 15.93 -6.29
CA TYR A 166 3.61 14.88 -6.59
C TYR A 166 4.97 15.43 -6.98
N MET A 167 6.00 14.75 -6.53
CA MET A 167 7.35 14.90 -7.06
C MET A 167 7.52 13.91 -8.21
N LEU A 168 8.00 14.39 -9.34
CA LEU A 168 8.20 13.62 -10.56
C LEU A 168 9.67 13.69 -10.98
N LEU A 169 10.25 12.55 -11.31
CA LEU A 169 11.56 12.48 -11.94
C LEU A 169 11.35 12.29 -13.46
N ASP A 170 11.80 13.23 -14.28
CA ASP A 170 11.66 13.17 -15.74
C ASP A 170 12.66 12.18 -16.40
N ALA A 171 12.56 11.97 -17.71
CA ALA A 171 13.45 11.08 -18.45
C ALA A 171 14.94 11.51 -18.39
N ASN A 172 15.22 12.79 -18.14
CA ASN A 172 16.56 13.33 -17.96
C ASN A 172 17.01 13.35 -16.50
N ARG A 173 16.23 12.76 -15.58
CA ARG A 173 16.48 12.75 -14.15
C ARG A 173 16.45 14.13 -13.48
N HIS A 174 15.68 15.05 -14.04
CA HIS A 174 15.37 16.31 -13.37
C HIS A 174 14.14 16.15 -12.49
N LEU A 175 14.17 16.78 -11.32
CA LEU A 175 13.06 16.73 -10.37
C LEU A 175 12.08 17.88 -10.65
N PHE A 176 10.81 17.52 -10.78
CA PHE A 176 9.69 18.44 -10.98
C PHE A 176 8.64 18.25 -9.89
N HIS A 177 7.89 19.31 -9.66
CA HIS A 177 6.80 19.31 -8.70
C HIS A 177 5.47 19.54 -9.43
N LEU A 178 4.56 18.57 -9.38
CA LEU A 178 3.25 18.62 -10.01
C LEU A 178 2.17 18.91 -8.97
N LYS A 179 1.47 20.02 -9.13
CA LYS A 179 0.30 20.43 -8.35
C LYS A 179 -0.85 20.85 -9.25
N GLN A 180 -2.04 20.93 -8.65
CA GLN A 180 -3.13 21.70 -9.28
C GLN A 180 -3.68 22.74 -8.29
N VAL A 181 -4.03 23.89 -8.83
CA VAL A 181 -4.71 24.97 -8.13
C VAL A 181 -5.87 25.45 -8.99
N LYS A 182 -7.10 25.34 -8.48
CA LYS A 182 -8.33 25.65 -9.22
C LYS A 182 -8.37 24.93 -10.58
N ASP A 183 -8.13 23.63 -10.53
CA ASP A 183 -8.11 22.72 -11.68
C ASP A 183 -7.11 23.12 -12.78
N ARG A 184 -6.06 23.83 -12.43
CA ARG A 184 -4.97 24.23 -13.34
C ARG A 184 -3.62 23.71 -12.87
N PRO A 185 -2.71 23.34 -13.79
CA PRO A 185 -1.35 22.93 -13.46
C PRO A 185 -0.59 24.10 -12.80
N TYR A 186 0.15 23.75 -11.76
CA TYR A 186 0.97 24.69 -11.01
C TYR A 186 2.38 24.16 -10.80
#